data_4013136e6af5b011561ad4e01f6b0db3
#
_entry.id   4013136e6af5b011561ad4e01f6b0db3
#
_cell.length_a   1.000
_cell.length_b   1.000
_cell.length_c   1.000
_cell.angle_alpha   90.00
_cell.angle_beta   90.00
_cell.angle_gamma   90.00
#
_symmetry.space_group_name_H-M   'P 1'
#
loop_
_entity.id
_entity.type
_entity.pdbx_description
1 polymer ?
#
loop_
_entity_poly.entity_id
_entity_poly.type
_entity_poly.pdbx_seq_one_letter_code
_entity_poly.pdbx_strand_id
1 'polypeptide(L)'
;MERLLAAVLAAVTGAGLLQVVPVRVDIWTWFGKRLTRALNGEVLDKLGELERRMEKMERQGERDKMDSARIRILRFGDECTRGEPHSEEHFNQVLDDINAYEGYCNQHPEYKNAKAVLTIERIKEIYADRLESGDFL
;
A
#
# COMPACT_ATOMS: atom_id res chain seq x y z
N MET A 1 -8.49 -63.97 -40.90
CA MET A 1 -9.13 -62.74 -40.36
C MET A 1 -10.54 -62.99 -39.82
N GLU A 2 -11.28 -63.98 -40.33
CA GLU A 2 -12.65 -64.23 -39.81
C GLU A 2 -12.71 -64.77 -38.36
N ARG A 3 -11.69 -65.47 -37.89
CA ARG A 3 -11.69 -66.02 -36.51
C ARG A 3 -11.48 -64.96 -35.41
N LEU A 4 -10.85 -63.87 -35.72
CA LEU A 4 -10.65 -62.74 -34.78
C LEU A 4 -11.92 -61.90 -34.66
N LEU A 5 -12.64 -61.72 -35.72
CA LEU A 5 -13.93 -60.99 -35.71
C LEU A 5 -15.01 -61.76 -34.93
N ALA A 6 -15.04 -63.09 -35.06
CA ALA A 6 -15.96 -63.96 -34.32
C ALA A 6 -15.65 -63.93 -32.79
N ALA A 7 -14.39 -63.84 -32.40
CA ALA A 7 -14.00 -63.80 -30.99
C ALA A 7 -14.37 -62.44 -30.34
N VAL A 8 -14.28 -61.34 -31.10
CA VAL A 8 -14.68 -60.02 -30.64
C VAL A 8 -16.21 -59.92 -30.53
N LEU A 9 -16.94 -60.51 -31.46
CA LEU A 9 -18.41 -60.54 -31.41
C LEU A 9 -18.93 -61.41 -30.25
N ALA A 10 -18.29 -62.55 -29.98
CA ALA A 10 -18.65 -63.46 -28.87
C ALA A 10 -18.40 -62.82 -27.50
N ALA A 11 -17.42 -61.93 -27.38
CA ALA A 11 -17.16 -61.20 -26.17
C ALA A 11 -18.23 -60.13 -25.87
N VAL A 12 -18.94 -59.68 -26.89
CA VAL A 12 -20.00 -58.66 -26.74
C VAL A 12 -21.36 -59.31 -26.42
N THR A 13 -21.58 -60.57 -26.78
CA THR A 13 -22.88 -61.27 -26.60
C THR A 13 -22.89 -62.28 -25.43
N GLY A 14 -21.73 -62.57 -24.82
CA GLY A 14 -21.66 -63.45 -23.67
C GLY A 14 -22.13 -62.74 -22.42
N ALA A 15 -23.34 -63.07 -22.01
CA ALA A 15 -24.02 -62.66 -20.80
C ALA A 15 -23.07 -62.51 -19.57
N GLY A 16 -22.51 -61.38 -19.43
CA GLY A 16 -21.90 -60.90 -18.23
C GLY A 16 -22.40 -59.50 -18.06
N LEU A 17 -23.19 -59.26 -17.05
CA LEU A 17 -23.48 -57.95 -16.54
C LEU A 17 -22.20 -57.15 -16.52
N LEU A 18 -21.87 -56.50 -17.63
CA LEU A 18 -21.09 -55.29 -17.61
C LEU A 18 -21.89 -54.32 -16.76
N GLN A 19 -21.72 -54.43 -15.47
CA GLN A 19 -21.96 -53.36 -14.56
C GLN A 19 -21.08 -52.23 -15.09
N VAL A 20 -21.62 -51.48 -16.04
CA VAL A 20 -21.14 -50.16 -16.37
C VAL A 20 -21.42 -49.38 -15.10
N VAL A 21 -20.49 -49.53 -14.15
CA VAL A 21 -20.37 -48.52 -13.09
C VAL A 21 -20.25 -47.25 -13.88
N PRO A 22 -21.24 -46.37 -13.84
CA PRO A 22 -21.07 -45.05 -14.40
C PRO A 22 -19.98 -44.42 -13.54
N VAL A 23 -18.74 -44.60 -13.95
CA VAL A 23 -17.70 -43.68 -13.55
C VAL A 23 -18.12 -42.40 -14.23
N ARG A 24 -19.09 -41.73 -13.61
CA ARG A 24 -19.30 -40.33 -13.75
C ARG A 24 -18.08 -39.69 -13.14
N VAL A 25 -16.96 -39.83 -13.83
CA VAL A 25 -15.87 -38.91 -13.68
C VAL A 25 -16.50 -37.61 -14.15
N ASP A 26 -16.87 -36.82 -13.17
CA ASP A 26 -17.50 -35.55 -13.41
C ASP A 26 -16.39 -34.65 -13.96
N ILE A 27 -16.09 -34.87 -15.25
CA ILE A 27 -15.04 -34.20 -16.01
C ILE A 27 -15.24 -32.69 -15.85
N TRP A 28 -16.49 -32.27 -15.70
CA TRP A 28 -16.85 -30.89 -15.47
C TRP A 28 -16.47 -30.41 -14.07
N THR A 29 -16.63 -31.24 -13.04
CA THR A 29 -16.15 -30.87 -11.67
C THR A 29 -14.63 -30.88 -11.59
N TRP A 30 -13.95 -31.79 -12.29
CA TRP A 30 -12.49 -31.80 -12.34
C TRP A 30 -11.95 -30.61 -13.15
N PHE A 31 -12.52 -30.30 -14.32
CA PHE A 31 -12.19 -29.13 -15.12
C PHE A 31 -12.55 -27.84 -14.39
N GLY A 32 -13.72 -27.77 -13.76
CA GLY A 32 -14.15 -26.62 -12.98
C GLY A 32 -13.18 -26.33 -11.83
N LYS A 33 -12.81 -27.34 -11.05
CA LYS A 33 -11.84 -27.17 -9.95
C LYS A 33 -10.44 -26.76 -10.43
N ARG A 34 -10.02 -27.22 -11.61
CA ARG A 34 -8.71 -26.87 -12.15
C ARG A 34 -8.72 -25.47 -12.76
N LEU A 35 -9.79 -25.10 -13.44
CA LEU A 35 -9.99 -23.77 -14.00
C LEU A 35 -10.16 -22.72 -12.89
N THR A 36 -10.96 -23.03 -11.86
CA THR A 36 -11.15 -22.15 -10.71
C THR A 36 -9.85 -21.92 -9.94
N ARG A 37 -9.00 -22.95 -9.78
CA ARG A 37 -7.68 -22.78 -9.14
C ARG A 37 -6.73 -21.93 -9.99
N ALA A 38 -6.73 -22.10 -11.31
CA ALA A 38 -5.86 -21.33 -12.19
C ALA A 38 -6.30 -19.87 -12.24
N LEU A 39 -7.61 -19.60 -12.36
CA LEU A 39 -8.16 -18.25 -12.34
C LEU A 39 -8.01 -17.57 -10.98
N ASN A 40 -8.26 -18.29 -9.89
CA ASN A 40 -8.08 -17.74 -8.53
C ASN A 40 -6.61 -17.47 -8.20
N GLY A 41 -5.68 -18.31 -8.70
CA GLY A 41 -4.24 -18.07 -8.52
C GLY A 41 -3.82 -16.76 -9.17
N GLU A 42 -4.17 -16.53 -10.44
CA GLU A 42 -3.82 -15.29 -11.16
C GLU A 42 -4.47 -14.05 -10.53
N VAL A 43 -5.72 -14.16 -10.08
CA VAL A 43 -6.42 -13.06 -9.40
C VAL A 43 -5.78 -12.75 -8.06
N LEU A 44 -5.43 -13.78 -7.26
CA LEU A 44 -4.75 -13.59 -5.98
C LEU A 44 -3.35 -12.99 -6.15
N ASP A 45 -2.61 -13.39 -7.17
CA ASP A 45 -1.30 -12.81 -7.48
C ASP A 45 -1.42 -11.33 -7.87
N LYS A 46 -2.41 -10.98 -8.69
CA LYS A 46 -2.70 -9.59 -9.06
C LYS A 46 -3.17 -8.76 -7.87
N LEU A 47 -3.98 -9.32 -6.98
CA LEU A 47 -4.38 -8.64 -5.74
C LEU A 47 -3.17 -8.37 -4.85
N GLY A 48 -2.29 -9.35 -4.65
CA GLY A 48 -1.06 -9.15 -3.88
C GLY A 48 -0.10 -8.15 -4.51
N GLU A 49 -0.06 -8.03 -5.84
CA GLU A 49 0.70 -6.99 -6.52
C GLU A 49 0.08 -5.60 -6.32
N LEU A 50 -1.26 -5.51 -6.41
CA LEU A 50 -1.99 -4.26 -6.17
C LEU A 50 -1.81 -3.78 -4.72
N GLU A 51 -1.92 -4.67 -3.72
CA GLU A 51 -1.67 -4.34 -2.32
C GLU A 51 -0.26 -3.76 -2.12
N ARG A 52 0.76 -4.41 -2.67
CA ARG A 52 2.15 -3.91 -2.60
C ARG A 52 2.33 -2.55 -3.28
N ARG A 53 1.63 -2.32 -4.40
CA ARG A 53 1.65 -1.01 -5.07
C ARG A 53 0.96 0.05 -4.24
N MET A 54 -0.18 -0.28 -3.63
CA MET A 54 -0.89 0.63 -2.72
C MET A 54 -0.04 1.02 -1.52
N GLU A 55 0.55 0.05 -0.80
CA GLU A 55 1.46 0.32 0.32
C GLU A 55 2.66 1.19 -0.09
N LYS A 56 3.22 0.94 -1.28
CA LYS A 56 4.30 1.77 -1.80
C LYS A 56 3.85 3.20 -2.08
N MET A 57 2.67 3.36 -2.66
CA MET A 57 2.09 4.68 -2.94
C MET A 57 1.74 5.42 -1.66
N GLU A 58 1.20 4.75 -0.64
CA GLU A 58 0.93 5.34 0.67
C GLU A 58 2.22 5.84 1.33
N ARG A 59 3.24 4.98 1.44
CA ARG A 59 4.55 5.38 1.99
C ARG A 59 5.18 6.54 1.23
N GLN A 60 5.06 6.56 -0.08
CA GLN A 60 5.57 7.65 -0.90
C GLN A 60 4.75 8.93 -0.68
N GLY A 61 3.42 8.82 -0.61
CA GLY A 61 2.54 9.95 -0.33
C GLY A 61 2.77 10.57 1.05
N GLU A 62 3.02 9.76 2.09
CA GLU A 62 3.39 10.25 3.42
C GLU A 62 4.75 10.98 3.39
N ARG A 63 5.72 10.42 2.71
CA ARG A 63 7.03 11.05 2.54
C ARG A 63 6.95 12.38 1.81
N ASP A 64 6.17 12.45 0.72
CA ASP A 64 5.99 13.67 -0.07
C ASP A 64 5.27 14.76 0.75
N LYS A 65 4.32 14.38 1.61
CA LYS A 65 3.68 15.29 2.57
C LYS A 65 4.71 15.86 3.54
N MET A 66 5.60 15.05 4.08
CA MET A 66 6.64 15.48 5.03
C MET A 66 7.73 16.32 4.35
N ASP A 67 8.10 16.00 3.12
CA ASP A 67 8.98 16.86 2.33
C ASP A 67 8.35 18.23 2.08
N SER A 68 7.05 18.28 1.82
CA SER A 68 6.29 19.53 1.66
C SER A 68 6.19 20.32 2.96
N ALA A 69 5.92 19.66 4.09
CA ALA A 69 5.91 20.28 5.42
C ALA A 69 7.30 20.88 5.73
N ARG A 70 8.37 20.13 5.50
CA ARG A 70 9.74 20.61 5.68
C ARG A 70 10.01 21.89 4.87
N ILE A 71 9.58 21.95 3.62
CA ILE A 71 9.76 23.14 2.77
C ILE A 71 9.02 24.34 3.37
N ARG A 72 7.79 24.15 3.87
CA ARG A 72 7.03 25.23 4.51
C ARG A 72 7.71 25.72 5.79
N ILE A 73 8.17 24.81 6.63
CA ILE A 73 8.91 25.11 7.86
C ILE A 73 10.17 25.93 7.56
N LEU A 74 10.98 25.49 6.59
CA LEU A 74 12.21 26.20 6.21
C LEU A 74 11.91 27.59 5.65
N ARG A 75 10.88 27.72 4.80
CA ARG A 75 10.45 29.01 4.25
C ARG A 75 10.02 29.95 5.37
N PHE A 76 9.18 29.49 6.29
CA PHE A 76 8.71 30.29 7.41
C PHE A 76 9.86 30.73 8.32
N GLY A 77 10.84 29.85 8.57
CA GLY A 77 12.06 30.22 9.29
C GLY A 77 12.89 31.30 8.61
N ASP A 78 12.98 31.26 7.27
CA ASP A 78 13.63 32.31 6.49
C ASP A 78 12.87 33.63 6.56
N GLU A 79 11.54 33.61 6.49
CA GLU A 79 10.67 34.78 6.65
C GLU A 79 10.84 35.41 8.05
N CYS A 80 10.84 34.59 9.10
CA CYS A 80 11.12 35.05 10.46
C CYS A 80 12.53 35.67 10.59
N THR A 81 13.53 35.09 9.92
CA THR A 81 14.90 35.60 9.95
C THR A 81 15.01 36.96 9.24
N ARG A 82 14.22 37.21 8.22
CA ARG A 82 14.11 38.50 7.55
C ARG A 82 13.28 39.53 8.31
N GLY A 83 12.69 39.12 9.43
CA GLY A 83 11.85 40.00 10.26
C GLY A 83 10.47 40.25 9.65
N GLU A 84 9.99 39.36 8.79
CA GLU A 84 8.65 39.47 8.25
C GLU A 84 7.60 39.28 9.36
N PRO A 85 6.58 40.12 9.43
CA PRO A 85 5.57 40.01 10.46
C PRO A 85 4.60 38.84 10.15
N HIS A 86 4.23 38.07 11.17
CA HIS A 86 3.31 36.94 11.06
C HIS A 86 2.24 37.00 12.15
N SER A 87 1.02 36.57 11.82
CA SER A 87 -0.05 36.42 12.78
C SER A 87 0.17 35.19 13.67
N GLU A 88 -0.45 35.18 14.84
CA GLU A 88 -0.47 34.00 15.74
C GLU A 88 -1.00 32.76 15.02
N GLU A 89 -2.05 32.89 14.20
CA GLU A 89 -2.63 31.80 13.42
C GLU A 89 -1.62 31.20 12.44
N HIS A 90 -0.78 32.04 11.82
CA HIS A 90 0.27 31.53 10.91
C HIS A 90 1.33 30.74 11.67
N PHE A 91 1.73 31.19 12.87
CA PHE A 91 2.62 30.43 13.74
C PHE A 91 2.00 29.08 14.14
N ASN A 92 0.72 29.06 14.55
CA ASN A 92 0.01 27.85 14.95
C ASN A 92 -0.01 26.83 13.80
N GLN A 93 -0.27 27.26 12.57
CA GLN A 93 -0.27 26.39 11.39
C GLN A 93 1.12 25.78 11.12
N VAL A 94 2.19 26.56 11.30
CA VAL A 94 3.56 26.06 11.14
C VAL A 94 3.95 25.11 12.28
N LEU A 95 3.48 25.37 13.51
CA LEU A 95 3.68 24.45 14.65
C LEU A 95 3.00 23.10 14.41
N ASP A 96 1.82 23.08 13.76
CA ASP A 96 1.17 21.83 13.35
C ASP A 96 2.00 21.09 12.30
N ASP A 97 2.55 21.77 11.32
CA ASP A 97 3.48 21.20 10.34
C ASP A 97 4.74 20.65 11.03
N ILE A 98 5.28 21.34 12.02
CA ILE A 98 6.44 20.90 12.82
C ILE A 98 6.11 19.64 13.59
N ASN A 99 4.97 19.60 14.29
CA ASN A 99 4.54 18.43 15.06
C ASN A 99 4.38 17.19 14.15
N ALA A 100 3.74 17.35 13.00
CA ALA A 100 3.58 16.28 12.02
C ALA A 100 4.95 15.80 11.48
N TYR A 101 5.83 16.74 11.15
CA TYR A 101 7.17 16.45 10.63
C TYR A 101 8.04 15.72 11.68
N GLU A 102 8.11 16.22 12.93
CA GLU A 102 8.87 15.58 14.02
C GLU A 102 8.32 14.18 14.33
N GLY A 103 6.98 14.03 14.36
CA GLY A 103 6.33 12.73 14.56
C GLY A 103 6.69 11.71 13.48
N TYR A 104 6.71 12.12 12.23
CA TYR A 104 7.12 11.27 11.12
C TYR A 104 8.61 10.89 11.22
N CYS A 105 9.49 11.85 11.50
CA CYS A 105 10.92 11.59 11.64
C CYS A 105 11.24 10.59 12.77
N ASN A 106 10.48 10.64 13.86
CA ASN A 106 10.63 9.70 14.98
C ASN A 106 10.21 8.27 14.59
N GLN A 107 9.22 8.12 13.73
CA GLN A 107 8.76 6.82 13.23
C GLN A 107 9.62 6.28 12.09
N HIS A 108 10.36 7.15 11.39
CA HIS A 108 11.17 6.85 10.23
C HIS A 108 12.63 7.31 10.40
N PRO A 109 13.45 6.58 11.17
CA PRO A 109 14.84 6.97 11.45
C PRO A 109 15.72 7.10 10.19
N GLU A 110 15.33 6.43 9.10
CA GLU A 110 15.99 6.52 7.80
C GLU A 110 15.73 7.85 7.09
N TYR A 111 14.70 8.61 7.51
CA TYR A 111 14.37 9.90 6.94
C TYR A 111 15.28 10.99 7.53
N LYS A 112 16.09 11.63 6.68
CA LYS A 112 17.11 12.59 7.11
C LYS A 112 16.49 13.88 7.64
N ASN A 113 16.43 14.02 8.94
CA ASN A 113 15.83 15.13 9.69
C ASN A 113 16.77 16.35 9.86
N ALA A 114 18.09 16.17 9.87
CA ALA A 114 19.06 17.17 10.29
C ALA A 114 18.95 18.58 9.63
N LYS A 115 18.24 18.69 8.51
CA LYS A 115 18.14 19.95 7.76
C LYS A 115 17.15 20.95 8.35
N ALA A 116 16.20 20.52 9.18
CA ALA A 116 15.15 21.38 9.70
C ALA A 116 15.28 21.64 11.21
N VAL A 117 16.10 20.87 11.94
CA VAL A 117 16.18 20.93 13.39
C VAL A 117 16.43 22.33 13.92
N LEU A 118 17.50 22.99 13.46
CA LEU A 118 17.86 24.34 13.93
C LEU A 118 16.80 25.39 13.55
N THR A 119 16.17 25.24 12.39
CA THR A 119 15.09 26.14 11.96
C THR A 119 13.86 25.98 12.84
N ILE A 120 13.52 24.73 13.20
CA ILE A 120 12.40 24.42 14.10
C ILE A 120 12.65 25.03 15.49
N GLU A 121 13.84 24.82 16.06
CA GLU A 121 14.20 25.42 17.34
C GLU A 121 14.05 26.94 17.29
N ARG A 122 14.57 27.58 16.24
CA ARG A 122 14.47 29.03 16.07
C ARG A 122 13.03 29.53 15.95
N ILE A 123 12.17 28.83 15.21
CA ILE A 123 10.75 29.18 15.11
C ILE A 123 10.06 29.09 16.48
N LYS A 124 10.33 28.01 17.25
CA LYS A 124 9.77 27.83 18.60
C LYS A 124 10.22 28.93 19.57
N GLU A 125 11.48 29.37 19.49
CA GLU A 125 12.00 30.48 20.28
C GLU A 125 11.27 31.80 19.93
N ILE A 126 11.19 32.15 18.64
CA ILE A 126 10.53 33.36 18.18
C ILE A 126 9.04 33.36 18.57
N TYR A 127 8.37 32.22 18.48
CA TYR A 127 6.97 32.09 18.89
C TYR A 127 6.80 32.36 20.40
N ALA A 128 7.69 31.79 21.23
CA ALA A 128 7.66 32.00 22.67
C ALA A 128 7.87 33.49 23.04
N ASP A 129 8.85 34.15 22.41
CA ASP A 129 9.11 35.58 22.60
C ASP A 129 7.91 36.45 22.22
N ARG A 130 7.26 36.13 21.09
CA ARG A 130 6.06 36.86 20.64
C ARG A 130 4.84 36.60 21.49
N LEU A 131 4.69 35.39 22.00
CA LEU A 131 3.60 35.03 22.91
C LEU A 131 3.73 35.79 24.23
N GLU A 132 4.97 35.96 24.75
CA GLU A 132 5.24 36.70 25.99
C GLU A 132 5.04 38.21 25.80
N SER A 133 5.43 38.76 24.65
CA SER A 133 5.30 40.19 24.33
C SER A 133 3.93 40.61 23.81
N GLY A 134 3.13 39.62 23.33
CA GLY A 134 1.87 39.93 22.64
C GLY A 134 2.03 40.58 21.27
N ASP A 135 3.22 40.50 20.67
CA ASP A 135 3.58 41.19 19.43
C ASP A 135 3.37 40.29 18.20
N PHE A 136 2.11 39.92 17.96
CA PHE A 136 1.66 39.34 16.71
C PHE A 136 1.03 40.41 15.80
N LEU A 137 0.94 40.08 14.48
CA LEU A 137 0.18 40.88 13.52
C LEU A 137 -1.29 40.98 13.91
#